data_1dafd4568681b77630e020d2ca8c804b
#
_entry.id   1dafd4568681b77630e020d2ca8c804b
#
_cell.length_a   1.000
_cell.length_b   1.000
_cell.length_c   1.000
_cell.angle_alpha   90.00
_cell.angle_beta   90.00
_cell.angle_gamma   90.00
#
_symmetry.space_group_name_H-M   'P 1'
#
loop_
_entity.id
_entity.type
_entity.pdbx_description
1 polymer ?
#
loop_
_entity_poly.entity_id
_entity_poly.type
_entity_poly.pdbx_seq_one_letter_code
_entity_poly.pdbx_strand_id
1 'polypeptide(L)'
;MNLNSDISNIKILKYRAEKRRIKVLVDEYQDENSNIDFKQYDLIFLGNGSDINQKIVLEKLQKQKPKIVESLEKGTFYLLIGGGSYIFGKYYYDALEKKVNALSIFDYYTEKKDFSYGNVNLKVNLSGKNVNVVGFENSKNVIVNTNNYFGKIIGCSNKKVINKYDGFFIENVLCTNLNGP
;
A
#
# COMPACT_ATOMS: atom_id res chain seq x y z
N MET A 1 -11.04 5.16 1.44
CA MET A 1 -10.64 4.71 0.10
C MET A 1 -11.04 3.24 -0.03
N ASN A 2 -11.75 2.87 -1.06
CA ASN A 2 -12.24 1.49 -1.23
C ASN A 2 -12.46 1.23 -2.73
N LEU A 3 -11.40 0.89 -3.44
CA LEU A 3 -11.42 0.43 -4.83
C LEU A 3 -10.71 -0.93 -4.92
N ASN A 4 -10.93 -1.65 -6.03
CA ASN A 4 -10.25 -2.92 -6.31
C ASN A 4 -10.38 -3.97 -5.19
N SER A 5 -11.54 -4.03 -4.53
CA SER A 5 -11.85 -5.04 -3.48
C SER A 5 -11.06 -4.89 -2.18
N ASP A 6 -10.66 -3.68 -1.77
CA ASP A 6 -9.93 -3.43 -0.53
C ASP A 6 -10.64 -4.00 0.72
N ILE A 7 -11.98 -3.92 0.79
CA ILE A 7 -12.76 -4.56 1.87
C ILE A 7 -12.54 -6.08 1.91
N SER A 8 -12.36 -6.72 0.75
CA SER A 8 -12.10 -8.17 0.69
C SER A 8 -10.74 -8.52 1.29
N ASN A 9 -9.72 -7.65 1.11
CA ASN A 9 -8.41 -7.81 1.74
C ASN A 9 -8.54 -7.85 3.27
N ILE A 10 -9.31 -6.92 3.85
CA ILE A 10 -9.54 -6.86 5.30
C ILE A 10 -10.31 -8.10 5.79
N LYS A 11 -11.36 -8.50 5.07
CA LYS A 11 -12.15 -9.70 5.42
C LYS A 11 -11.30 -10.97 5.43
N ILE A 12 -10.43 -11.14 4.44
CA ILE A 12 -9.54 -12.31 4.36
C ILE A 12 -8.46 -12.26 5.45
N LEU A 13 -7.86 -11.10 5.71
CA LEU A 13 -6.91 -10.95 6.82
C LEU A 13 -7.56 -11.34 8.15
N LYS A 14 -8.75 -10.81 8.44
CA LYS A 14 -9.53 -11.15 9.63
C LYS A 14 -9.82 -12.65 9.70
N TYR A 15 -10.37 -13.23 8.63
CA TYR A 15 -10.67 -14.67 8.57
C TYR A 15 -9.43 -15.54 8.83
N ARG A 16 -8.29 -15.21 8.21
CA ARG A 16 -7.05 -15.97 8.38
C ARG A 16 -6.47 -15.85 9.79
N ALA A 17 -6.59 -14.69 10.42
CA ALA A 17 -6.17 -14.47 11.81
C ALA A 17 -7.06 -15.26 12.79
N GLU A 18 -8.38 -15.18 12.62
CA GLU A 18 -9.35 -15.91 13.45
C GLU A 18 -9.16 -17.44 13.34
N LYS A 19 -8.85 -17.98 12.16
CA LYS A 19 -8.48 -19.40 11.98
C LYS A 19 -7.21 -19.78 12.75
N ARG A 20 -6.37 -18.81 13.09
CA ARG A 20 -5.17 -18.98 13.94
C ARG A 20 -5.42 -18.63 15.40
N ARG A 21 -6.70 -18.48 15.81
CA ARG A 21 -7.14 -18.07 17.15
C ARG A 21 -6.66 -16.68 17.58
N ILE A 22 -6.39 -15.81 16.60
CA ILE A 22 -6.07 -14.40 16.83
C ILE A 22 -7.37 -13.61 16.71
N LYS A 23 -7.80 -12.97 17.79
CA LYS A 23 -8.97 -12.07 17.79
C LYS A 23 -8.61 -10.80 17.02
N VAL A 24 -9.45 -10.41 16.07
CA VAL A 24 -9.26 -9.19 15.27
C VAL A 24 -10.43 -8.25 15.48
N LEU A 25 -10.13 -7.04 15.90
CA LEU A 25 -11.04 -5.91 15.90
C LEU A 25 -10.71 -5.02 14.71
N VAL A 26 -11.71 -4.54 14.02
CA VAL A 26 -11.54 -3.68 12.83
C VAL A 26 -12.30 -2.41 13.04
N ASP A 27 -11.59 -1.29 13.04
CA ASP A 27 -12.15 0.04 13.04
C ASP A 27 -12.04 0.62 11.64
N GLU A 28 -13.11 1.22 11.14
CA GLU A 28 -13.14 1.88 9.84
C GLU A 28 -13.28 3.38 10.03
N TYR A 29 -12.30 4.12 9.50
CA TYR A 29 -12.28 5.58 9.58
C TYR A 29 -12.84 6.20 8.31
N GLN A 30 -14.00 6.81 8.44
CA GLN A 30 -14.68 7.54 7.35
C GLN A 30 -14.86 9.03 7.69
N ASP A 31 -14.81 9.39 8.96
CA ASP A 31 -15.12 10.73 9.44
C ASP A 31 -14.00 11.73 9.16
N GLU A 32 -14.43 12.94 8.75
CA GLU A 32 -13.53 14.05 8.43
C GLU A 32 -12.84 14.66 9.66
N ASN A 33 -13.44 14.53 10.82
CA ASN A 33 -13.00 15.18 12.07
C ASN A 33 -12.33 14.22 13.07
N SER A 34 -12.17 12.95 12.72
CA SER A 34 -11.60 11.98 13.66
C SER A 34 -10.10 12.22 13.84
N ASN A 35 -9.72 12.50 15.08
CA ASN A 35 -8.35 12.56 15.52
C ASN A 35 -7.89 11.14 15.84
N ILE A 36 -7.22 10.48 14.88
CA ILE A 36 -6.81 9.08 15.02
C ILE A 36 -5.57 9.00 15.93
N ASP A 37 -5.62 8.13 16.92
CA ASP A 37 -4.41 7.67 17.61
C ASP A 37 -3.88 6.41 16.93
N PHE A 38 -2.97 6.58 15.99
CA PHE A 38 -2.41 5.48 15.20
C PHE A 38 -1.67 4.44 16.05
N LYS A 39 -1.18 4.80 17.24
CA LYS A 39 -0.40 3.93 18.13
C LYS A 39 -1.21 2.85 18.84
N GLN A 40 -2.54 2.98 18.84
CA GLN A 40 -3.42 1.97 19.44
C GLN A 40 -3.69 0.77 18.53
N TYR A 41 -3.23 0.84 17.27
CA TYR A 41 -3.44 -0.21 16.27
C TYR A 41 -2.19 -1.04 16.06
N ASP A 42 -2.36 -2.36 15.97
CA ASP A 42 -1.31 -3.29 15.56
C ASP A 42 -1.05 -3.20 14.06
N LEU A 43 -2.11 -2.96 13.26
CA LEU A 43 -2.05 -2.87 11.81
C LEU A 43 -2.96 -1.76 11.30
N ILE A 44 -2.42 -0.92 10.42
CA ILE A 44 -3.15 0.08 9.66
C ILE A 44 -3.14 -0.30 8.18
N PHE A 45 -4.34 -0.39 7.62
CA PHE A 45 -4.55 -0.67 6.20
C PHE A 45 -4.98 0.58 5.46
N LEU A 46 -4.29 0.90 4.36
CA LEU A 46 -4.68 1.97 3.45
C LEU A 46 -4.65 1.43 2.02
N GLY A 47 -5.82 1.28 1.43
CA GLY A 47 -5.99 0.72 0.10
C GLY A 47 -6.10 1.75 -1.02
N ASN A 48 -6.73 1.35 -2.11
CA ASN A 48 -6.93 2.18 -3.28
C ASN A 48 -8.09 3.17 -3.12
N GLY A 49 -8.01 4.28 -3.84
CA GLY A 49 -9.08 5.26 -3.94
C GLY A 49 -9.08 5.95 -5.31
N SER A 50 -10.19 6.59 -5.65
CA SER A 50 -10.18 7.54 -6.76
C SER A 50 -9.20 8.68 -6.47
N ASP A 51 -8.75 9.40 -7.49
CA ASP A 51 -7.84 10.54 -7.33
C ASP A 51 -8.39 11.59 -6.35
N ILE A 52 -9.70 11.82 -6.38
CA ILE A 52 -10.37 12.74 -5.46
C ILE A 52 -10.23 12.22 -4.02
N ASN A 53 -10.56 10.95 -3.79
CA ASN A 53 -10.46 10.34 -2.46
C ASN A 53 -9.01 10.27 -1.97
N GLN A 54 -8.04 10.01 -2.85
CA GLN A 54 -6.62 10.04 -2.50
C GLN A 54 -6.19 11.42 -2.02
N LYS A 55 -6.60 12.49 -2.71
CA LYS A 55 -6.29 13.88 -2.32
C LYS A 55 -6.91 14.24 -0.97
N ILE A 56 -8.18 13.90 -0.76
CA ILE A 56 -8.86 14.14 0.52
C ILE A 56 -8.14 13.41 1.67
N VAL A 57 -7.79 12.15 1.47
CA VAL A 57 -7.07 11.36 2.48
C VAL A 57 -5.67 11.91 2.72
N LEU A 58 -4.95 12.31 1.65
CA LEU A 58 -3.64 12.92 1.76
C LEU A 58 -3.68 14.20 2.61
N GLU A 59 -4.63 15.10 2.37
CA GLU A 59 -4.79 16.35 3.14
C GLU A 59 -5.05 16.07 4.63
N LYS A 60 -5.86 15.05 4.94
CA LYS A 60 -6.13 14.63 6.32
C LYS A 60 -4.88 14.04 6.99
N LEU A 61 -4.20 13.13 6.31
CA LEU A 61 -3.01 12.48 6.84
C LEU A 61 -1.83 13.46 6.95
N GLN A 62 -1.76 14.49 6.10
CA GLN A 62 -0.75 15.54 6.19
C GLN A 62 -0.80 16.26 7.54
N LYS A 63 -1.99 16.53 8.05
CA LYS A 63 -2.21 17.16 9.37
C LYS A 63 -1.81 16.24 10.53
N GLN A 64 -1.79 14.94 10.30
CA GLN A 64 -1.49 13.91 11.29
C GLN A 64 -0.12 13.24 11.08
N LYS A 65 0.69 13.74 10.13
CA LYS A 65 2.00 13.16 9.79
C LYS A 65 2.88 12.89 11.01
N PRO A 66 3.03 13.80 12.01
CA PRO A 66 3.85 13.50 13.18
C PRO A 66 3.38 12.25 13.96
N LYS A 67 2.06 12.05 14.08
CA LYS A 67 1.48 10.89 14.76
C LYS A 67 1.69 9.58 13.98
N ILE A 68 1.66 9.66 12.64
CA ILE A 68 1.96 8.51 11.77
C ILE A 68 3.43 8.11 11.99
N VAL A 69 4.36 9.06 11.97
CA VAL A 69 5.79 8.79 12.20
C VAL A 69 6.00 8.18 13.59
N GLU A 70 5.40 8.75 14.64
CA GLU A 70 5.48 8.20 15.99
C GLU A 70 4.94 6.77 16.09
N SER A 71 3.85 6.46 15.38
CA SER A 71 3.29 5.10 15.39
C SER A 71 4.18 4.09 14.63
N LEU A 72 4.84 4.53 13.55
CA LEU A 72 5.85 3.73 12.85
C LEU A 72 7.02 3.40 13.77
N GLU A 73 7.56 4.39 14.47
CA GLU A 73 8.65 4.20 15.44
C GLU A 73 8.26 3.25 16.59
N LYS A 74 6.97 3.22 16.96
CA LYS A 74 6.44 2.28 17.95
C LYS A 74 6.12 0.88 17.42
N GLY A 75 6.27 0.66 16.11
CA GLY A 75 6.12 -0.64 15.50
C GLY A 75 4.71 -0.97 14.97
N THR A 76 3.79 0.01 14.89
CA THR A 76 2.51 -0.19 14.19
C THR A 76 2.78 -0.60 12.74
N PHE A 77 2.22 -1.73 12.31
CA PHE A 77 2.42 -2.22 10.95
C PHE A 77 1.52 -1.48 9.96
N TYR A 78 2.07 -1.05 8.83
CA TYR A 78 1.35 -0.40 7.75
C TYR A 78 1.29 -1.28 6.51
N LEU A 79 0.08 -1.66 6.09
CA LEU A 79 -0.19 -2.33 4.82
C LEU A 79 -0.81 -1.33 3.85
N LEU A 80 -0.04 -0.93 2.85
CA LEU A 80 -0.39 0.13 1.91
C LEU A 80 -0.51 -0.45 0.50
N ILE A 81 -1.69 -0.33 -0.12
CA ILE A 81 -1.95 -0.92 -1.44
C ILE A 81 -2.24 0.17 -2.47
N GLY A 82 -1.55 0.11 -3.60
CA GLY A 82 -1.73 1.01 -4.74
C GLY A 82 -1.70 2.48 -4.33
N GLY A 83 -2.81 3.20 -4.51
CA GLY A 83 -2.91 4.62 -4.13
C GLY A 83 -2.59 4.91 -2.66
N GLY A 84 -2.85 3.97 -1.75
CA GLY A 84 -2.43 4.09 -0.35
C GLY A 84 -0.91 4.15 -0.21
N SER A 85 -0.17 3.39 -0.99
CA SER A 85 1.30 3.41 -0.98
C SER A 85 1.85 4.72 -1.56
N TYR A 86 1.21 5.29 -2.58
CA TYR A 86 1.71 6.53 -3.22
C TYR A 86 1.71 7.72 -2.27
N ILE A 87 0.74 7.76 -1.35
CA ILE A 87 0.60 8.83 -0.35
C ILE A 87 1.80 8.90 0.61
N PHE A 88 2.49 7.79 0.90
CA PHE A 88 3.59 7.75 1.87
C PHE A 88 4.96 8.15 1.29
N GLY A 89 5.11 8.14 -0.04
CA GLY A 89 6.32 8.59 -0.74
C GLY A 89 6.45 10.11 -0.84
N LYS A 90 7.37 10.56 -1.67
CA LYS A 90 7.62 12.00 -1.93
C LYS A 90 6.54 12.64 -2.79
N TYR A 91 6.16 11.97 -3.87
CA TYR A 91 5.13 12.44 -4.81
C TYR A 91 4.61 11.28 -5.67
N TYR A 92 3.47 11.51 -6.28
CA TYR A 92 2.87 10.62 -7.29
C TYR A 92 2.23 11.44 -8.41
N TYR A 93 1.78 10.76 -9.46
CA TYR A 93 1.03 11.37 -10.56
C TYR A 93 -0.44 10.93 -10.50
N ASP A 94 -1.36 11.90 -10.61
CA ASP A 94 -2.80 11.63 -10.68
C ASP A 94 -3.21 11.16 -12.10
N ALA A 95 -4.51 10.88 -12.30
CA ALA A 95 -5.03 10.41 -13.60
C ALA A 95 -4.85 11.45 -14.71
N LEU A 96 -4.80 12.74 -14.38
CA LEU A 96 -4.54 13.84 -15.30
C LEU A 96 -3.04 14.09 -15.50
N GLU A 97 -2.19 13.18 -15.02
CA GLU A 97 -0.72 13.28 -15.12
C GLU A 97 -0.11 14.48 -14.39
N LYS A 98 -0.85 15.06 -13.46
CA LYS A 98 -0.33 16.11 -12.60
C LYS A 98 0.45 15.52 -11.43
N LYS A 99 1.62 16.10 -11.16
CA LYS A 99 2.43 15.74 -9.99
C LYS A 99 1.74 16.24 -8.72
N VAL A 100 1.57 15.33 -7.76
CA VAL A 100 0.98 15.58 -6.45
C VAL A 100 2.03 15.29 -5.38
N ASN A 101 2.41 16.28 -4.59
CA ASN A 101 3.31 16.10 -3.46
C ASN A 101 2.60 15.27 -2.39
N ALA A 102 3.29 14.26 -1.86
CA ALA A 102 2.76 13.32 -0.89
C ALA A 102 3.31 13.58 0.53
N LEU A 103 3.16 12.65 1.46
CA LEU A 103 3.56 12.84 2.86
C LEU A 103 5.08 12.93 3.04
N SER A 104 5.87 12.41 2.11
CA SER A 104 7.34 12.34 2.22
C SER A 104 7.79 11.70 3.53
N ILE A 105 7.18 10.55 3.89
CA ILE A 105 7.62 9.72 5.01
C ILE A 105 8.80 8.86 4.57
N PHE A 106 8.75 8.36 3.32
CA PHE A 106 9.82 7.57 2.70
C PHE A 106 10.36 8.26 1.45
N ASP A 107 11.58 7.91 1.08
CA ASP A 107 12.31 8.54 -0.03
C ASP A 107 11.85 8.11 -1.42
N TYR A 108 11.07 7.05 -1.55
CA TYR A 108 10.55 6.64 -2.84
C TYR A 108 9.52 7.65 -3.41
N TYR A 109 9.29 7.55 -4.68
CA TYR A 109 8.23 8.27 -5.40
C TYR A 109 7.62 7.38 -6.48
N THR A 110 6.58 7.82 -7.15
CA THR A 110 6.03 7.08 -8.28
C THR A 110 6.34 7.74 -9.61
N GLU A 111 6.55 6.89 -10.62
CA GLU A 111 6.62 7.29 -12.02
C GLU A 111 5.44 6.71 -12.79
N LYS A 112 5.07 7.39 -13.88
CA LYS A 112 4.09 6.88 -14.83
C LYS A 112 4.70 5.77 -15.66
N LYS A 113 3.87 4.76 -15.92
CA LYS A 113 4.15 3.70 -16.89
C LYS A 113 2.94 3.47 -17.79
N ASP A 114 3.11 2.68 -18.82
CA ASP A 114 1.97 2.14 -19.56
C ASP A 114 1.03 1.40 -18.63
N PHE A 115 -0.27 1.48 -18.92
CA PHE A 115 -1.28 0.82 -18.11
C PHE A 115 -1.01 -0.68 -18.03
N SER A 116 -0.80 -1.17 -16.84
CA SER A 116 -0.57 -2.57 -16.53
C SER A 116 -1.78 -3.14 -15.80
N TYR A 117 -2.30 -4.24 -16.32
CA TYR A 117 -3.33 -5.02 -15.63
C TYR A 117 -3.11 -6.51 -15.86
N GLY A 118 -3.44 -7.31 -14.86
CA GLY A 118 -3.35 -8.78 -14.94
C GLY A 118 -2.74 -9.40 -13.69
N ASN A 119 -2.70 -10.72 -13.68
CA ASN A 119 -2.07 -11.46 -12.59
C ASN A 119 -0.56 -11.31 -12.66
N VAL A 120 0.04 -11.04 -11.50
CA VAL A 120 1.49 -10.90 -11.31
C VAL A 120 1.93 -11.89 -10.25
N ASN A 121 3.04 -12.57 -10.51
CA ASN A 121 3.69 -13.47 -9.56
C ASN A 121 5.01 -12.85 -9.11
N LEU A 122 5.17 -12.67 -7.80
CA LEU A 122 6.37 -12.15 -7.18
C LEU A 122 7.14 -13.26 -6.47
N LYS A 123 8.46 -13.17 -6.54
CA LYS A 123 9.36 -13.85 -5.61
C LYS A 123 9.74 -12.85 -4.51
N VAL A 124 9.37 -13.17 -3.28
CA VAL A 124 9.58 -12.33 -2.10
C VAL A 124 10.46 -13.07 -1.12
N ASN A 125 11.39 -12.36 -0.47
CA ASN A 125 12.15 -12.91 0.66
C ASN A 125 11.55 -12.38 1.97
N LEU A 126 10.95 -13.26 2.75
CA LEU A 126 10.42 -12.94 4.08
C LEU A 126 11.23 -13.68 5.13
N SER A 127 11.98 -12.96 5.93
CA SER A 127 12.81 -13.52 7.02
C SER A 127 13.72 -14.67 6.54
N GLY A 128 14.38 -14.50 5.40
CA GLY A 128 15.29 -15.50 4.81
C GLY A 128 14.62 -16.61 4.01
N LYS A 129 13.30 -16.66 3.95
CA LYS A 129 12.54 -17.65 3.16
C LYS A 129 12.02 -17.03 1.88
N ASN A 130 12.26 -17.69 0.75
CA ASN A 130 11.66 -17.31 -0.52
C ASN A 130 10.21 -17.82 -0.60
N VAL A 131 9.28 -16.90 -0.82
CA VAL A 131 7.84 -17.20 -1.01
C VAL A 131 7.38 -16.64 -2.34
N ASN A 132 6.45 -17.32 -2.98
CA ASN A 132 5.75 -16.77 -4.13
C ASN A 132 4.47 -16.09 -3.68
N VAL A 133 4.29 -14.84 -4.12
CA VAL A 133 3.09 -14.04 -3.88
C VAL A 133 2.42 -13.79 -5.22
N VAL A 134 1.13 -14.09 -5.31
CA VAL A 134 0.33 -13.84 -6.51
C VAL A 134 -0.72 -12.79 -6.18
N GLY A 135 -0.86 -11.81 -7.03
CA GLY A 135 -1.88 -10.79 -6.92
C GLY A 135 -2.24 -10.22 -8.30
N PHE A 136 -3.19 -9.31 -8.31
CA PHE A 136 -3.66 -8.65 -9.51
C PHE A 136 -3.16 -7.20 -9.54
N GLU A 137 -2.40 -6.84 -10.57
CA GLU A 137 -2.01 -5.47 -10.81
C GLU A 137 -3.05 -4.74 -11.66
N ASN A 138 -3.36 -3.50 -11.30
CA ASN A 138 -4.20 -2.58 -12.05
C ASN A 138 -3.69 -1.16 -11.79
N SER A 139 -2.62 -0.77 -12.49
CA SER A 139 -1.91 0.47 -12.19
C SER A 139 -1.27 1.11 -13.41
N LYS A 140 -1.20 2.44 -13.39
CA LYS A 140 -0.36 3.27 -14.28
C LYS A 140 0.88 3.82 -13.56
N ASN A 141 1.07 3.52 -12.29
CA ASN A 141 2.16 4.04 -11.49
C ASN A 141 3.07 2.92 -11.01
N VAL A 142 4.35 3.20 -10.91
CA VAL A 142 5.37 2.33 -10.36
C VAL A 142 6.15 3.05 -9.27
N ILE A 143 6.42 2.36 -8.16
CA ILE A 143 7.30 2.87 -7.10
C ILE A 143 8.74 2.73 -7.56
N VAL A 144 9.49 3.83 -7.47
CA VAL A 144 10.90 3.92 -7.86
C VAL A 144 11.73 4.63 -6.78
N ASN A 145 13.03 4.67 -6.98
CA ASN A 145 13.99 5.26 -6.06
C ASN A 145 14.02 4.57 -4.68
N THR A 146 14.02 3.24 -4.70
CA THR A 146 14.19 2.45 -3.48
C THR A 146 15.06 1.22 -3.75
N ASN A 147 15.82 0.79 -2.74
CA ASN A 147 16.51 -0.51 -2.73
C ASN A 147 15.73 -1.56 -1.93
N ASN A 148 14.63 -1.16 -1.29
CA ASN A 148 13.83 -2.00 -0.42
C ASN A 148 12.55 -2.46 -1.13
N TYR A 149 12.68 -3.03 -2.32
CA TYR A 149 11.52 -3.57 -3.04
C TYR A 149 10.89 -4.75 -2.29
N PHE A 150 9.56 -4.81 -2.31
CA PHE A 150 8.82 -5.91 -1.68
C PHE A 150 9.10 -7.25 -2.38
N GLY A 151 9.10 -7.28 -3.70
CA GLY A 151 9.35 -8.52 -4.43
C GLY A 151 9.81 -8.34 -5.86
N LYS A 152 10.49 -9.37 -6.38
CA LYS A 152 10.89 -9.45 -7.78
C LYS A 152 9.76 -10.08 -8.59
N ILE A 153 9.35 -9.43 -9.68
CA ILE A 153 8.38 -10.00 -10.62
C ILE A 153 9.04 -11.14 -11.38
N ILE A 154 8.47 -12.34 -11.27
CA ILE A 154 8.94 -13.57 -11.93
C ILE A 154 7.98 -14.08 -13.00
N GLY A 155 6.76 -13.56 -13.06
CA GLY A 155 5.78 -13.88 -14.08
C GLY A 155 4.60 -12.92 -14.06
N CYS A 156 3.96 -12.75 -15.19
CA CYS A 156 2.75 -11.96 -15.35
C CYS A 156 1.90 -12.52 -16.49
N SER A 157 0.58 -12.40 -16.36
CA SER A 157 -0.37 -12.83 -17.40
C SER A 157 -0.42 -11.87 -18.59
N ASN A 158 0.08 -10.64 -18.42
CA ASN A 158 0.14 -9.63 -19.46
C ASN A 158 1.58 -9.22 -19.73
N LYS A 159 2.03 -9.31 -20.98
CA LYS A 159 3.39 -8.96 -21.41
C LYS A 159 3.74 -7.46 -21.25
N LYS A 160 2.76 -6.60 -20.93
CA LYS A 160 2.96 -5.18 -20.68
C LYS A 160 3.44 -4.84 -19.27
N VAL A 161 3.63 -5.83 -18.38
CA VAL A 161 4.27 -5.59 -17.08
C VAL A 161 5.77 -5.39 -17.31
N ILE A 162 6.20 -4.15 -17.33
CA ILE A 162 7.57 -3.73 -17.69
C ILE A 162 8.51 -3.74 -16.47
N ASN A 163 7.95 -3.75 -15.25
CA ASN A 163 8.73 -3.61 -14.04
C ASN A 163 9.44 -4.91 -13.66
N LYS A 164 10.64 -4.78 -13.11
CA LYS A 164 11.37 -5.92 -12.51
C LYS A 164 10.94 -6.20 -11.07
N TYR A 165 10.44 -5.20 -10.38
CA TYR A 165 10.11 -5.25 -8.95
C TYR A 165 8.77 -4.61 -8.69
N ASP A 166 8.13 -5.02 -7.60
CA ASP A 166 6.93 -4.40 -7.05
C ASP A 166 7.15 -3.92 -5.63
N GLY A 167 6.50 -2.82 -5.31
CA GLY A 167 6.30 -2.33 -3.97
C GLY A 167 7.55 -1.87 -3.24
N PHE A 168 7.40 -1.82 -1.93
CA PHE A 168 8.42 -1.40 -0.98
C PHE A 168 8.17 -2.14 0.33
N PHE A 169 9.23 -2.64 0.96
CA PHE A 169 9.13 -3.31 2.25
C PHE A 169 10.32 -2.93 3.12
N ILE A 170 10.05 -2.32 4.24
CA ILE A 170 11.04 -2.00 5.27
C ILE A 170 10.39 -2.11 6.65
N GLU A 171 11.04 -2.84 7.57
CA GLU A 171 10.58 -2.99 8.95
C GLU A 171 9.09 -3.36 9.05
N ASN A 172 8.27 -2.42 9.47
CA ASN A 172 6.84 -2.55 9.69
C ASN A 172 5.97 -1.88 8.60
N VAL A 173 6.52 -1.62 7.41
CA VAL A 173 5.79 -1.03 6.29
C VAL A 173 5.87 -1.90 5.05
N LEU A 174 4.73 -2.32 4.56
CA LEU A 174 4.58 -3.04 3.30
C LEU A 174 3.73 -2.23 2.33
N CYS A 175 4.32 -1.87 1.20
CA CYS A 175 3.65 -1.26 0.05
C CYS A 175 3.64 -2.23 -1.13
N THR A 176 2.52 -2.29 -1.87
CA THR A 176 2.44 -3.09 -3.10
C THR A 176 1.40 -2.50 -4.06
N ASN A 177 1.58 -2.71 -5.36
CA ASN A 177 0.56 -2.44 -6.37
C ASN A 177 -0.38 -3.63 -6.59
N LEU A 178 -0.09 -4.77 -5.97
CA LEU A 178 -0.92 -5.95 -6.12
C LEU A 178 -2.19 -5.85 -5.28
N ASN A 179 -3.29 -6.18 -5.91
CA ASN A 179 -4.60 -6.32 -5.30
C ASN A 179 -4.95 -7.81 -5.21
N GLY A 180 -5.85 -8.12 -4.31
CA GLY A 180 -6.36 -9.47 -4.10
C GLY A 180 -5.95 -10.03 -2.76
N PRO A 181 -6.79 -10.94 -2.25
CA PRO A 181 -6.61 -11.58 -0.94
C PRO A 181 -5.53 -12.64 -0.94
#